data_190732c263e3c45d086af4049865f9bf
#
_entry.id   190732c263e3c45d086af4049865f9bf
#
_cell.length_a   1.000
_cell.length_b   1.000
_cell.length_c   1.000
_cell.angle_alpha   90.00
_cell.angle_beta   90.00
_cell.angle_gamma   90.00
#
_symmetry.space_group_name_H-M   'P 1'
#
loop_
_entity.id
_entity.type
_entity.pdbx_description
1 polymer ?
#
loop_
_entity_poly.entity_id
_entity_poly.type
_entity_poly.pdbx_seq_one_letter_code
_entity_poly.pdbx_strand_id
1 'polypeptide(L)'
;LVRDYVDILFANEDEARAFTGEAEPLNALNAISESCELVVVKIGMKGALIKRHEEVVHVGIMAAAKRVDTTGAGDFYAAGFLAGLCEGLNLRQCGTIGAITAGKVIEVVGTTFGEEAWQDIFRLVEKVKHERYLF
;
A
#
# COMPACT_ATOMS: atom_id res chain seq x y z
N LEU A 1 2.24 -10.99 20.00
CA LEU A 1 1.04 -11.23 19.20
C LEU A 1 1.33 -11.23 17.71
N VAL A 2 1.95 -10.16 17.21
CA VAL A 2 2.33 -10.08 15.80
C VAL A 2 3.24 -11.24 15.41
N ARG A 3 4.18 -11.57 16.25
CA ARG A 3 5.17 -12.61 16.00
C ARG A 3 4.54 -13.98 15.77
N ASP A 4 3.44 -14.28 16.46
CA ASP A 4 2.87 -15.61 16.49
C ASP A 4 1.65 -15.79 15.59
N TYR A 5 0.95 -14.69 15.23
CA TYR A 5 -0.38 -14.78 14.63
C TYR A 5 -0.62 -13.90 13.41
N VAL A 6 0.36 -13.09 13.01
CA VAL A 6 0.18 -12.15 11.90
C VAL A 6 1.05 -12.55 10.72
N ASP A 7 0.44 -12.86 9.60
CA ASP A 7 1.14 -13.20 8.36
C ASP A 7 1.39 -11.96 7.49
N ILE A 8 0.49 -10.99 7.55
CA ILE A 8 0.56 -9.76 6.76
C ILE A 8 0.39 -8.57 7.70
N LEU A 9 1.29 -7.60 7.62
CA LEU A 9 1.22 -6.38 8.41
C LEU A 9 1.31 -5.16 7.54
N PHE A 10 0.35 -4.25 7.72
CA PHE A 10 0.39 -2.90 7.14
C PHE A 10 0.66 -1.91 8.26
N ALA A 11 1.63 -1.03 8.08
CA ALA A 11 1.95 0.00 9.06
C ALA A 11 2.34 1.29 8.34
N ASN A 12 2.09 2.43 8.98
CA ASN A 12 2.70 3.68 8.54
C ASN A 12 4.08 3.84 9.20
N GLU A 13 4.82 4.90 8.85
CA GLU A 13 6.16 5.15 9.41
C GLU A 13 6.17 5.22 10.93
N ASP A 14 5.21 5.95 11.50
CA ASP A 14 5.15 6.15 12.94
C ASP A 14 4.84 4.85 13.68
N GLU A 15 3.91 4.08 13.14
CA GLU A 15 3.57 2.77 13.69
C GLU A 15 4.74 1.80 13.60
N ALA A 16 5.42 1.78 12.47
CA ALA A 16 6.57 0.91 12.26
C ALA A 16 7.72 1.28 13.21
N ARG A 17 7.96 2.58 13.40
CA ARG A 17 8.97 3.08 14.35
C ARG A 17 8.62 2.71 15.78
N ALA A 18 7.36 2.92 16.17
CA ALA A 18 6.89 2.59 17.52
C ALA A 18 7.02 1.09 17.80
N PHE A 19 6.73 0.25 16.80
CA PHE A 19 6.79 -1.20 16.95
C PHE A 19 8.21 -1.74 17.02
N THR A 20 9.14 -1.18 16.23
CA THR A 20 10.49 -1.73 16.07
C THR A 20 11.57 -0.94 16.80
N GLY A 21 11.34 0.34 17.12
CA GLY A 21 12.37 1.24 17.60
C GLY A 21 13.31 1.75 16.51
N GLU A 22 13.12 1.34 15.26
CA GLU A 22 13.96 1.75 14.14
C GLU A 22 13.44 3.03 13.49
N ALA A 23 14.31 4.04 13.39
CA ALA A 23 13.94 5.33 12.81
C ALA A 23 13.81 5.28 11.29
N GLU A 24 14.65 4.48 10.62
CA GLU A 24 14.63 4.36 9.16
C GLU A 24 13.57 3.37 8.72
N PRO A 25 12.67 3.75 7.77
CA PRO A 25 11.61 2.85 7.31
C PRO A 25 12.10 1.51 6.78
N LEU A 26 13.22 1.48 6.07
CA LEU A 26 13.77 0.23 5.56
C LEU A 26 14.23 -0.69 6.68
N ASN A 27 14.85 -0.13 7.71
CA ASN A 27 15.27 -0.91 8.88
C ASN A 27 14.07 -1.44 9.65
N ALA A 28 13.02 -0.61 9.79
CA ALA A 28 11.77 -1.05 10.40
C ALA A 28 11.11 -2.17 9.60
N LEU A 29 11.06 -2.03 8.28
CA LEU A 29 10.55 -3.06 7.39
C LEU A 29 11.26 -4.40 7.59
N ASN A 30 12.60 -4.37 7.61
CA ASN A 30 13.40 -5.57 7.78
C ASN A 30 13.18 -6.20 9.16
N ALA A 31 13.08 -5.39 10.21
CA ALA A 31 12.84 -5.88 11.56
C ALA A 31 11.48 -6.57 11.68
N ILE A 32 10.43 -5.96 11.12
CA ILE A 32 9.09 -6.55 11.15
C ILE A 32 9.05 -7.84 10.33
N SER A 33 9.77 -7.88 9.21
CA SER A 33 9.77 -9.04 8.31
C SER A 33 10.32 -10.31 8.95
N GLU A 34 11.04 -10.19 10.03
CA GLU A 34 11.50 -11.35 10.81
C GLU A 34 10.33 -12.09 11.47
N SER A 35 9.20 -11.41 11.66
CA SER A 35 8.04 -11.95 12.37
C SER A 35 6.81 -12.11 11.47
N CYS A 36 6.81 -11.52 10.29
CA CYS A 36 5.68 -11.53 9.37
C CYS A 36 6.14 -11.91 7.98
N GLU A 37 5.35 -12.71 7.30
CA GLU A 37 5.66 -13.14 5.94
C GLU A 37 5.65 -11.98 4.94
N LEU A 38 4.69 -11.08 5.06
CA LEU A 38 4.52 -9.94 4.18
C LEU A 38 4.33 -8.66 4.99
N VAL A 39 5.14 -7.66 4.72
CA VAL A 39 5.11 -6.38 5.44
C VAL A 39 5.01 -5.24 4.45
N VAL A 40 4.13 -4.30 4.73
CA VAL A 40 3.98 -3.05 3.97
C VAL A 40 4.14 -1.89 4.94
N VAL A 41 5.16 -1.06 4.72
CA VAL A 41 5.36 0.17 5.49
C VAL A 41 5.08 1.36 4.57
N LYS A 42 4.06 2.13 4.89
CA LYS A 42 3.68 3.31 4.12
C LYS A 42 4.50 4.50 4.60
N ILE A 43 5.11 5.21 3.68
CA ILE A 43 6.06 6.29 3.96
C ILE A 43 5.60 7.63 3.39
N GLY A 44 4.31 7.91 3.51
CA GLY A 44 3.72 9.18 3.11
C GLY A 44 3.85 9.41 1.62
N MET A 45 4.31 10.61 1.26
CA MET A 45 4.45 11.00 -0.15
C MET A 45 5.50 10.20 -0.91
N LYS A 46 6.36 9.48 -0.20
CA LYS A 46 7.37 8.62 -0.82
C LYS A 46 6.82 7.25 -1.23
N GLY A 47 5.57 6.94 -0.88
CA GLY A 47 4.92 5.70 -1.27
C GLY A 47 4.94 4.64 -0.20
N ALA A 48 5.37 3.45 -0.53
CA ALA A 48 5.42 2.32 0.38
C ALA A 48 6.61 1.42 0.09
N LEU A 49 7.14 0.83 1.16
CA LEU A 49 8.13 -0.22 1.09
C LEU A 49 7.42 -1.54 1.40
N ILE A 50 7.64 -2.55 0.57
CA ILE A 50 6.97 -3.83 0.66
C ILE A 50 8.01 -4.93 0.68
N LYS A 51 7.90 -5.86 1.63
CA LYS A 51 8.82 -6.98 1.71
C LYS A 51 8.07 -8.29 1.94
N ARG A 52 8.43 -9.30 1.13
CA ARG A 52 8.03 -10.68 1.33
C ARG A 52 9.26 -11.56 1.10
N HIS A 53 9.64 -12.34 2.10
CA HIS A 53 10.89 -13.12 2.09
C HIS A 53 12.08 -12.19 1.81
N GLU A 54 12.86 -12.45 0.77
CA GLU A 54 14.00 -11.62 0.40
C GLU A 54 13.66 -10.51 -0.61
N GLU A 55 12.45 -10.53 -1.14
CA GLU A 55 12.02 -9.53 -2.12
C GLU A 55 11.57 -8.25 -1.43
N VAL A 56 12.21 -7.13 -1.79
CA VAL A 56 11.84 -5.79 -1.32
C VAL A 56 11.54 -4.93 -2.54
N VAL A 57 10.39 -4.27 -2.52
CA VAL A 57 10.01 -3.32 -3.58
C VAL A 57 9.61 -1.98 -2.96
N HIS A 58 9.86 -0.91 -3.70
CA HIS A 58 9.40 0.43 -3.38
C HIS A 58 8.40 0.85 -4.44
N VAL A 59 7.21 1.25 -4.02
CA VAL A 59 6.13 1.69 -4.91
C VAL A 59 5.73 3.10 -4.53
N GLY A 60 5.65 3.99 -5.52
CA GLY A 60 5.28 5.38 -5.30
C GLY A 60 3.78 5.56 -5.04
N ILE A 61 3.36 6.82 -4.95
CA ILE A 61 1.96 7.17 -4.77
C ILE A 61 1.37 7.65 -6.09
N MET A 62 0.04 7.66 -6.16
CA MET A 62 -0.68 8.32 -7.24
C MET A 62 -0.48 9.84 -7.12
N ALA A 63 -0.21 10.52 -8.24
CA ALA A 63 0.16 11.95 -8.22
C ALA A 63 -0.88 12.85 -7.54
N ALA A 64 -2.17 12.54 -7.70
CA ALA A 64 -3.26 13.31 -7.11
C ALA A 64 -3.31 13.23 -5.58
N ALA A 65 -2.65 12.23 -4.98
CA ALA A 65 -2.67 11.99 -3.54
C ALA A 65 -1.81 12.97 -2.74
N LYS A 66 -1.09 13.88 -3.38
CA LYS A 66 -0.06 14.68 -2.73
C LYS A 66 -0.55 15.74 -1.75
N ARG A 67 -1.83 16.08 -1.73
CA ARG A 67 -2.28 17.33 -1.11
C ARG A 67 -3.37 17.21 -0.08
N VAL A 68 -3.78 16.01 0.32
CA VAL A 68 -4.99 15.86 1.12
C VAL A 68 -4.75 14.97 2.32
N ASP A 69 -5.59 15.17 3.35
CA ASP A 69 -5.66 14.33 4.53
C ASP A 69 -5.83 12.86 4.13
N THR A 70 -4.98 12.02 4.69
CA THR A 70 -4.92 10.60 4.38
C THR A 70 -5.77 9.74 5.31
N THR A 71 -6.62 10.36 6.13
CA THR A 71 -7.49 9.63 7.05
C THR A 71 -8.39 8.65 6.27
N GLY A 72 -8.31 7.39 6.60
CA GLY A 72 -9.07 6.34 5.93
C GLY A 72 -8.42 5.81 4.65
N ALA A 73 -7.46 6.52 4.06
CA ALA A 73 -6.79 6.06 2.84
C ALA A 73 -6.00 4.77 3.07
N GLY A 74 -5.50 4.57 4.29
CA GLY A 74 -4.77 3.35 4.64
C GLY A 74 -5.60 2.09 4.49
N ASP A 75 -6.88 2.13 4.85
CA ASP A 75 -7.78 0.99 4.72
C ASP A 75 -8.02 0.66 3.24
N PHE A 76 -8.15 1.69 2.41
CA PHE A 76 -8.32 1.52 0.96
C PHE A 76 -7.04 1.01 0.30
N TYR A 77 -5.88 1.46 0.78
CA TYR A 77 -4.60 0.92 0.32
C TYR A 77 -4.54 -0.58 0.59
N ALA A 78 -4.81 -0.98 1.83
CA ALA A 78 -4.77 -2.38 2.21
C ALA A 78 -5.76 -3.21 1.40
N ALA A 79 -6.98 -2.70 1.20
CA ALA A 79 -8.00 -3.41 0.41
C ALA A 79 -7.53 -3.63 -1.03
N GLY A 80 -6.99 -2.61 -1.67
CA GLY A 80 -6.47 -2.72 -3.04
C GLY A 80 -5.29 -3.67 -3.13
N PHE A 81 -4.36 -3.57 -2.20
CA PHE A 81 -3.21 -4.46 -2.13
C PHE A 81 -3.64 -5.93 -2.00
N LEU A 82 -4.54 -6.22 -1.06
CA LEU A 82 -5.01 -7.57 -0.81
C LEU A 82 -5.78 -8.13 -2.00
N ALA A 83 -6.57 -7.30 -2.69
CA ALA A 83 -7.28 -7.72 -3.90
C ALA A 83 -6.29 -8.18 -4.98
N GLY A 84 -5.21 -7.42 -5.17
CA GLY A 84 -4.15 -7.79 -6.11
C GLY A 84 -3.46 -9.09 -5.70
N LEU A 85 -3.19 -9.24 -4.41
CA LEU A 85 -2.55 -10.44 -3.89
C LEU A 85 -3.42 -11.68 -4.11
N CYS A 86 -4.74 -11.56 -3.91
CA CYS A 86 -5.68 -12.65 -4.16
C CYS A 86 -5.74 -13.06 -5.63
N GLU A 87 -5.45 -12.14 -6.55
CA GLU A 87 -5.37 -12.44 -7.97
C GLU A 87 -4.02 -13.01 -8.41
N GLY A 88 -3.08 -13.16 -7.48
CA GLY A 88 -1.76 -13.71 -7.79
C GLY A 88 -0.81 -12.71 -8.43
N LEU A 89 -1.06 -11.42 -8.30
CA LEU A 89 -0.19 -10.38 -8.86
C LEU A 89 1.09 -10.25 -8.03
N ASN A 90 2.12 -9.67 -8.62
CA ASN A 90 3.40 -9.46 -7.93
C ASN A 90 3.30 -8.30 -6.92
N LEU A 91 4.32 -8.14 -6.07
CA LEU A 91 4.29 -7.13 -5.01
C LEU A 91 4.17 -5.72 -5.55
N ARG A 92 4.86 -5.43 -6.65
CA ARG A 92 4.80 -4.09 -7.26
C ARG A 92 3.40 -3.79 -7.79
N GLN A 93 2.78 -4.75 -8.43
CA GLN A 93 1.39 -4.60 -8.91
C GLN A 93 0.42 -4.40 -7.75
N CYS A 94 0.55 -5.20 -6.70
CA CYS A 94 -0.28 -5.07 -5.50
C CYS A 94 -0.14 -3.69 -4.87
N GLY A 95 1.10 -3.21 -4.72
CA GLY A 95 1.37 -1.89 -4.15
C GLY A 95 0.82 -0.77 -5.02
N THR A 96 0.92 -0.91 -6.34
CA THR A 96 0.38 0.09 -7.28
C THR A 96 -1.14 0.15 -7.20
N ILE A 97 -1.82 -1.00 -7.12
CA ILE A 97 -3.28 -1.04 -6.94
C ILE A 97 -3.66 -0.40 -5.61
N GLY A 98 -2.93 -0.69 -4.54
CA GLY A 98 -3.14 -0.04 -3.24
C GLY A 98 -3.03 1.47 -3.34
N ALA A 99 -1.99 1.96 -4.04
CA ALA A 99 -1.79 3.39 -4.25
C ALA A 99 -2.92 4.03 -5.06
N ILE A 100 -3.44 3.34 -6.07
CA ILE A 100 -4.56 3.83 -6.88
C ILE A 100 -5.82 3.95 -6.01
N THR A 101 -6.17 2.92 -5.25
CA THR A 101 -7.38 2.95 -4.43
C THR A 101 -7.28 4.01 -3.34
N ALA A 102 -6.15 4.12 -2.67
CA ALA A 102 -5.92 5.16 -1.67
C ALA A 102 -5.97 6.57 -2.29
N GLY A 103 -5.34 6.74 -3.45
CA GLY A 103 -5.31 8.03 -4.14
C GLY A 103 -6.69 8.48 -4.59
N LYS A 104 -7.53 7.58 -5.08
CA LYS A 104 -8.91 7.90 -5.48
C LYS A 104 -9.77 8.29 -4.29
N VAL A 105 -9.59 7.67 -3.13
CA VAL A 105 -10.27 8.08 -1.91
C VAL A 105 -9.91 9.53 -1.55
N ILE A 106 -8.65 9.88 -1.64
CA ILE A 106 -8.17 11.23 -1.35
C ILE A 106 -8.78 12.25 -2.32
N GLU A 107 -8.86 11.92 -3.61
CA GLU A 107 -9.46 12.79 -4.63
C GLU A 107 -10.93 13.11 -4.35
N VAL A 108 -11.66 12.16 -3.77
CA VAL A 108 -13.10 12.28 -3.57
C VAL A 108 -13.48 12.49 -2.10
N VAL A 109 -12.55 12.99 -1.29
CA VAL A 109 -12.82 13.31 0.13
C VAL A 109 -14.05 14.23 0.23
N GLY A 110 -15.00 13.85 1.10
CA GLY A 110 -16.24 14.61 1.29
C GLY A 110 -17.34 14.24 0.31
N THR A 111 -17.10 13.36 -0.65
CA THR A 111 -18.10 12.88 -1.60
C THR A 111 -18.19 11.36 -1.56
N THR A 112 -19.27 10.80 -2.08
CA THR A 112 -19.34 9.35 -2.30
C THR A 112 -18.65 9.01 -3.61
N PHE A 113 -18.10 7.80 -3.70
CA PHE A 113 -17.60 7.29 -4.97
C PHE A 113 -18.77 7.14 -5.94
N GLY A 114 -18.73 7.92 -7.02
CA GLY A 114 -19.68 7.77 -8.12
C GLY A 114 -19.23 6.68 -9.08
N GLU A 115 -20.08 6.38 -10.01
CA GLU A 115 -19.83 5.37 -11.06
C GLU A 115 -18.54 5.70 -11.83
N GLU A 116 -18.33 6.97 -12.16
CA GLU A 116 -17.16 7.41 -12.90
C GLU A 116 -15.85 7.12 -12.16
N ALA A 117 -15.82 7.37 -10.84
CA ALA A 117 -14.64 7.09 -10.04
C ALA A 117 -14.31 5.60 -10.00
N TRP A 118 -15.34 4.76 -9.88
CA TRP A 118 -15.16 3.31 -9.91
C TRP A 118 -14.63 2.83 -11.27
N GLN A 119 -15.16 3.38 -12.36
CA GLN A 119 -14.69 3.05 -13.70
C GLN A 119 -13.24 3.44 -13.91
N ASP A 120 -12.82 4.60 -13.40
CA ASP A 120 -11.42 5.02 -13.44
C ASP A 120 -10.52 4.04 -12.69
N ILE A 121 -10.95 3.63 -11.50
CA ILE A 121 -10.20 2.65 -10.70
C ILE A 121 -10.04 1.34 -11.48
N PHE A 122 -11.13 0.81 -12.02
CA PHE A 122 -11.09 -0.45 -12.77
C PHE A 122 -10.19 -0.35 -13.98
N ARG A 123 -10.25 0.76 -14.71
CA ARG A 123 -9.40 0.98 -15.87
C ARG A 123 -7.92 0.99 -15.50
N LEU A 124 -7.56 1.70 -14.42
CA LEU A 124 -6.18 1.77 -13.95
C LEU A 124 -5.70 0.42 -13.44
N VAL A 125 -6.54 -0.30 -12.73
CA VAL A 125 -6.21 -1.65 -12.23
C VAL A 125 -5.94 -2.61 -13.39
N GLU A 126 -6.74 -2.54 -14.46
CA GLU A 126 -6.49 -3.37 -15.64
C GLU A 126 -5.14 -3.06 -16.29
N LYS A 127 -4.74 -1.79 -16.33
CA LYS A 127 -3.41 -1.41 -16.81
C LYS A 127 -2.30 -2.00 -15.93
N VAL A 128 -2.50 -2.01 -14.62
CA VAL A 128 -1.53 -2.58 -13.67
C VAL A 128 -1.42 -4.09 -13.89
N LYS A 129 -2.53 -4.79 -14.06
CA LYS A 129 -2.52 -6.23 -14.31
C LYS A 129 -1.71 -6.62 -15.54
N HIS A 130 -1.64 -5.72 -16.51
CA HIS A 130 -0.85 -5.95 -17.74
C HIS A 130 0.53 -5.28 -17.67
N GLU A 131 0.93 -4.82 -16.50
CA GLU A 131 2.22 -4.15 -16.24
C GLU A 131 2.46 -2.91 -17.09
N ARG A 132 1.38 -2.25 -17.55
CA ARG A 132 1.48 -1.04 -18.37
C ARG A 132 1.48 0.24 -17.55
N TYR A 133 1.20 0.13 -16.25
CA TYR A 133 1.07 1.28 -15.37
C TYR A 133 1.51 0.89 -13.97
N LEU A 134 2.75 1.24 -13.61
CA LEU A 134 3.32 0.97 -12.30
C LEU A 134 3.88 2.27 -11.72
N PHE A 135 3.77 2.41 -10.42
CA PHE A 135 4.33 3.58 -9.71
C PHE A 135 5.75 3.35 -9.25
#